data_f5e1b44a9bc577026ce6f507fb83eb25
#
_entry.id   f5e1b44a9bc577026ce6f507fb83eb25
#
_cell.length_a   1.000
_cell.length_b   1.000
_cell.length_c   1.000
_cell.angle_alpha   90.00
_cell.angle_beta   90.00
_cell.angle_gamma   90.00
#
_symmetry.space_group_name_H-M   'P 1'
#
loop_
_entity.id
_entity.type
_entity.pdbx_description
1 polymer ?
#
loop_
_entity_poly.entity_id
_entity_poly.type
_entity_poly.pdbx_seq_one_letter_code
_entity_poly.pdbx_strand_id
1 'polypeptide(L)'
;MVYDLNGTALRAGGSSGMLNVLDYGFKADGTTDNLAAFHALIAAHPAETLFFPKGVYAFSGKLVFDQCYMELDNAELKCTASTKVDHFIEIRGKMTPPETPQQDMFIRGNGKVNANFKADDCIALARQKCTLIDHISIQNFQRYGICGKFEDASMGKEDGQTEVNLSYELMVRNCLIESSLDYPNAVGIYDTGDSMYSDTIILNVKTALSCNGSSVFHNIHAWCFDFNYSDNDTKKALLQDTVFARIRGNATRFSDCYIDCYQKGFQFDSGQYLIYITNLKWYIAPNAWPTGLTAYVFPANPAGQAMYKVFNADINGSGVTKFSDEDLSKQTNCRWYGIVHNLSDAPSTLQ
;
A
#
# COMPACT_ATOMS: atom_id res chain seq x y z
N MET A 1 27.68 13.08 1.26
CA MET A 1 27.67 12.94 2.73
C MET A 1 26.26 13.29 3.19
N VAL A 2 25.57 12.37 3.81
CA VAL A 2 24.25 12.62 4.39
C VAL A 2 24.46 12.95 5.86
N TYR A 3 23.84 14.03 6.33
CA TYR A 3 23.90 14.46 7.72
C TYR A 3 22.54 14.22 8.36
N ASP A 4 22.51 13.88 9.65
CA ASP A 4 21.29 13.86 10.43
C ASP A 4 20.74 15.29 10.64
N LEU A 5 19.54 15.40 11.22
CA LEU A 5 18.89 16.68 11.50
C LEU A 5 19.69 17.57 12.49
N ASN A 6 20.72 17.03 13.14
CA ASN A 6 21.61 17.72 14.07
C ASN A 6 22.96 18.06 13.43
N GLY A 7 23.13 17.80 12.13
CA GLY A 7 24.38 18.06 11.41
C GLY A 7 25.48 17.03 11.67
N THR A 8 25.17 15.90 12.29
CA THR A 8 26.13 14.82 12.52
C THR A 8 26.28 14.00 11.25
N ALA A 9 27.50 13.83 10.76
CA ALA A 9 27.76 12.96 9.62
C ALA A 9 27.33 11.53 9.98
N LEU A 10 26.32 11.02 9.26
CA LEU A 10 25.88 9.63 9.44
C LEU A 10 27.03 8.72 8.99
N ARG A 11 27.72 8.16 10.00
CA ARG A 11 28.87 7.24 9.93
C ARG A 11 30.15 7.77 9.25
N ALA A 12 31.01 8.33 10.05
CA ALA A 12 32.45 8.26 9.84
C ALA A 12 33.00 7.03 10.61
N GLY A 13 33.12 5.89 9.93
CA GLY A 13 33.72 4.71 10.59
C GLY A 13 33.41 3.42 9.83
N GLY A 14 34.21 3.10 8.86
CA GLY A 14 34.10 1.95 7.98
C GLY A 14 33.76 2.37 6.55
N SER A 15 34.30 1.76 5.55
CA SER A 15 34.05 2.03 4.13
C SER A 15 32.55 1.86 3.84
N SER A 16 31.80 2.94 4.02
CA SER A 16 30.35 2.97 3.78
C SER A 16 30.06 3.10 2.28
N GLY A 17 30.58 2.15 1.50
CA GLY A 17 30.20 2.00 0.12
C GLY A 17 28.92 1.17 0.06
N MET A 18 27.91 1.62 -0.69
CA MET A 18 26.86 0.74 -1.15
C MET A 18 27.49 -0.42 -1.92
N LEU A 19 27.06 -1.64 -1.66
CA LEU A 19 27.54 -2.82 -2.39
C LEU A 19 26.84 -2.87 -3.74
N ASN A 20 27.59 -2.63 -4.81
CA ASN A 20 27.08 -2.82 -6.16
C ASN A 20 26.89 -4.31 -6.41
N VAL A 21 25.64 -4.76 -6.58
CA VAL A 21 25.33 -6.19 -6.71
C VAL A 21 26.01 -6.84 -7.91
N LEU A 22 26.34 -6.08 -8.97
CA LEU A 22 27.06 -6.60 -10.13
C LEU A 22 28.46 -7.11 -9.78
N ASP A 23 29.11 -6.53 -8.76
CA ASP A 23 30.43 -6.96 -8.29
C ASP A 23 30.37 -8.31 -7.54
N TYR A 24 29.17 -8.74 -7.18
CA TYR A 24 28.88 -9.98 -6.48
C TYR A 24 28.20 -11.03 -7.36
N GLY A 25 28.37 -10.91 -8.68
CA GLY A 25 27.96 -11.92 -9.64
C GLY A 25 26.52 -11.83 -10.13
N PHE A 26 25.73 -10.83 -9.70
CA PHE A 26 24.40 -10.61 -10.23
C PHE A 26 24.43 -10.26 -11.73
N LYS A 27 23.37 -10.65 -12.43
CA LYS A 27 23.16 -10.34 -13.85
C LYS A 27 21.87 -9.53 -14.01
N ALA A 28 22.01 -8.42 -14.71
CA ALA A 28 20.92 -7.47 -14.95
C ALA A 28 20.25 -7.71 -16.33
N ASP A 29 20.19 -8.97 -16.79
CA ASP A 29 19.73 -9.37 -18.12
C ASP A 29 18.26 -9.80 -18.20
N GLY A 30 17.57 -9.84 -17.06
CA GLY A 30 16.16 -10.22 -16.94
C GLY A 30 15.87 -11.73 -17.05
N THR A 31 16.88 -12.55 -17.24
CA THR A 31 16.76 -14.00 -17.50
C THR A 31 17.58 -14.86 -16.56
N THR A 32 18.80 -14.44 -16.24
CA THR A 32 19.65 -15.16 -15.30
C THR A 32 19.09 -15.08 -13.88
N ASP A 33 18.91 -16.22 -13.25
CA ASP A 33 18.44 -16.25 -11.85
C ASP A 33 19.54 -15.78 -10.90
N ASN A 34 19.23 -14.73 -10.14
CA ASN A 34 20.14 -14.12 -9.18
C ASN A 34 19.93 -14.62 -7.73
N LEU A 35 19.03 -15.59 -7.48
CA LEU A 35 18.65 -15.98 -6.12
C LEU A 35 19.84 -16.54 -5.33
N ALA A 36 20.68 -17.36 -5.97
CA ALA A 36 21.86 -17.93 -5.29
C ALA A 36 22.89 -16.83 -4.94
N ALA A 37 23.13 -15.88 -5.86
CA ALA A 37 24.01 -14.74 -5.60
C ALA A 37 23.46 -13.86 -4.48
N PHE A 38 22.14 -13.65 -4.44
CA PHE A 38 21.46 -12.92 -3.37
C PHE A 38 21.68 -13.56 -2.01
N HIS A 39 21.45 -14.86 -1.87
CA HIS A 39 21.66 -15.58 -0.60
C HIS A 39 23.12 -15.50 -0.13
N ALA A 40 24.08 -15.66 -1.04
CA ALA A 40 25.50 -15.53 -0.72
C ALA A 40 25.85 -14.11 -0.25
N LEU A 41 25.32 -13.08 -0.93
CA LEU A 41 25.56 -11.68 -0.58
C LEU A 41 25.00 -11.33 0.78
N ILE A 42 23.72 -11.67 1.06
CA ILE A 42 23.09 -11.38 2.36
C ILE A 42 23.76 -12.14 3.50
N ALA A 43 24.21 -13.37 3.29
CA ALA A 43 24.94 -14.14 4.31
C ALA A 43 26.29 -13.50 4.67
N ALA A 44 26.98 -12.93 3.68
CA ALA A 44 28.26 -12.25 3.87
C ALA A 44 28.14 -10.81 4.39
N HIS A 45 27.04 -10.12 4.03
CA HIS A 45 26.84 -8.70 4.25
C HIS A 45 25.40 -8.38 4.73
N PRO A 46 24.98 -8.86 5.89
CA PRO A 46 23.56 -8.85 6.30
C PRO A 46 22.97 -7.45 6.58
N ALA A 47 23.82 -6.44 6.77
CA ALA A 47 23.39 -5.08 7.16
C ALA A 47 23.92 -3.99 6.21
N GLU A 48 24.45 -4.38 5.07
CA GLU A 48 24.99 -3.42 4.10
C GLU A 48 23.91 -2.94 3.13
N THR A 49 24.09 -1.73 2.61
CA THR A 49 23.20 -1.20 1.58
C THR A 49 23.50 -1.86 0.23
N LEU A 50 22.52 -2.50 -0.35
CA LEU A 50 22.60 -3.08 -1.68
C LEU A 50 22.23 -2.03 -2.73
N PHE A 51 23.11 -1.80 -3.68
CA PHE A 51 22.88 -0.94 -4.83
C PHE A 51 22.64 -1.79 -6.07
N PHE A 52 21.45 -1.62 -6.65
CA PHE A 52 21.05 -2.26 -7.91
C PHE A 52 21.09 -1.21 -9.03
N PRO A 53 22.14 -1.21 -9.86
CA PRO A 53 22.18 -0.34 -11.04
C PRO A 53 21.16 -0.77 -12.10
N LYS A 54 20.92 0.10 -13.07
CA LYS A 54 19.96 -0.11 -14.16
C LYS A 54 20.02 -1.49 -14.76
N GLY A 55 18.86 -2.14 -14.85
CA GLY A 55 18.69 -3.46 -15.50
C GLY A 55 17.54 -4.24 -14.91
N VAL A 56 17.35 -5.46 -15.38
CA VAL A 56 16.30 -6.37 -14.87
C VAL A 56 16.96 -7.56 -14.19
N TYR A 57 16.67 -7.72 -12.89
CA TYR A 57 17.23 -8.79 -12.06
C TYR A 57 16.15 -9.82 -11.77
N ALA A 58 16.27 -11.00 -12.38
CA ALA A 58 15.34 -12.11 -12.20
C ALA A 58 15.69 -12.92 -10.94
N PHE A 59 14.66 -13.34 -10.19
CA PHE A 59 14.78 -14.16 -8.98
C PHE A 59 13.73 -15.26 -8.99
N SER A 60 14.17 -16.51 -8.90
CA SER A 60 13.30 -17.68 -8.91
C SER A 60 12.62 -17.97 -7.58
N GLY A 61 12.74 -17.12 -6.57
CA GLY A 61 12.16 -17.28 -5.24
C GLY A 61 12.11 -16.01 -4.42
N LYS A 62 11.87 -16.16 -3.12
CA LYS A 62 11.76 -15.05 -2.17
C LYS A 62 13.09 -14.38 -1.88
N LEU A 63 13.07 -13.06 -1.73
CA LEU A 63 14.17 -12.27 -1.20
C LEU A 63 13.91 -11.99 0.28
N VAL A 64 14.58 -12.74 1.17
CA VAL A 64 14.36 -12.66 2.60
C VAL A 64 15.47 -11.83 3.24
N PHE A 65 15.07 -10.81 4.00
CA PHE A 65 15.95 -9.92 4.72
C PHE A 65 15.63 -9.92 6.22
N ASP A 66 16.65 -10.03 7.05
CA ASP A 66 16.57 -9.63 8.47
C ASP A 66 16.74 -8.12 8.62
N GLN A 67 17.58 -7.51 7.77
CA GLN A 67 17.77 -6.06 7.63
C GLN A 67 17.79 -5.72 6.14
N CYS A 68 17.01 -4.75 5.73
CA CYS A 68 16.85 -4.39 4.33
C CYS A 68 17.24 -2.93 4.08
N TYR A 69 18.31 -2.75 3.32
CA TYR A 69 18.73 -1.44 2.83
C TYR A 69 18.96 -1.55 1.32
N MET A 70 18.04 -1.09 0.51
CA MET A 70 18.11 -1.20 -0.96
C MET A 70 17.99 0.16 -1.63
N GLU A 71 18.91 0.40 -2.55
CA GLU A 71 18.90 1.53 -3.49
C GLU A 71 18.72 0.98 -4.92
N LEU A 72 17.65 1.39 -5.60
CA LEU A 72 17.32 0.94 -6.95
C LEU A 72 17.52 2.10 -7.95
N ASP A 73 18.54 2.01 -8.80
CA ASP A 73 18.76 3.00 -9.88
C ASP A 73 18.23 2.47 -11.22
N ASN A 74 17.00 2.80 -11.59
CA ASN A 74 16.30 2.28 -12.78
C ASN A 74 16.35 0.74 -12.86
N ALA A 75 16.42 0.08 -11.73
CA ALA A 75 16.50 -1.37 -11.62
C ALA A 75 15.10 -1.99 -11.49
N GLU A 76 14.86 -3.11 -12.15
CA GLU A 76 13.69 -3.94 -11.90
C GLU A 76 14.11 -5.23 -11.18
N LEU A 77 13.56 -5.45 -9.98
CA LEU A 77 13.60 -6.74 -9.30
C LEU A 77 12.37 -7.53 -9.72
N LYS A 78 12.54 -8.66 -10.42
CA LYS A 78 11.45 -9.42 -11.02
C LYS A 78 11.37 -10.83 -10.46
N CYS A 79 10.21 -11.20 -9.92
CA CYS A 79 9.93 -12.57 -9.50
C CYS A 79 9.73 -13.46 -10.74
N THR A 80 10.51 -14.54 -10.84
CA THR A 80 10.41 -15.54 -11.90
C THR A 80 10.16 -16.94 -11.35
N ALA A 81 9.69 -17.06 -10.14
CA ALA A 81 9.40 -18.33 -9.47
C ALA A 81 8.49 -19.22 -10.33
N SER A 82 8.86 -20.49 -10.47
CA SER A 82 8.06 -21.49 -11.18
C SER A 82 6.81 -21.88 -10.38
N THR A 83 6.94 -21.93 -9.06
CA THR A 83 5.83 -22.11 -8.12
C THR A 83 5.59 -20.78 -7.40
N LYS A 84 4.34 -20.37 -7.30
CA LYS A 84 3.96 -19.11 -6.64
C LYS A 84 4.48 -19.09 -5.19
N VAL A 85 5.08 -17.98 -4.80
CA VAL A 85 5.53 -17.71 -3.44
C VAL A 85 4.52 -16.82 -2.69
N ASP A 86 4.51 -16.88 -1.37
CA ASP A 86 3.66 -16.05 -0.52
C ASP A 86 4.09 -14.58 -0.56
N HIS A 87 5.39 -14.30 -0.47
CA HIS A 87 5.95 -12.95 -0.54
C HIS A 87 7.13 -12.92 -1.52
N PHE A 88 7.27 -11.86 -2.31
CA PHE A 88 8.46 -11.70 -3.15
C PHE A 88 9.63 -11.10 -2.38
N ILE A 89 9.41 -9.96 -1.73
CA ILE A 89 10.36 -9.38 -0.76
C ILE A 89 9.77 -9.56 0.62
N GLU A 90 10.53 -10.18 1.51
CA GLU A 90 10.14 -10.46 2.89
C GLU A 90 11.16 -9.86 3.85
N ILE A 91 10.72 -8.90 4.67
CA ILE A 91 11.55 -8.22 5.65
C ILE A 91 11.08 -8.63 7.04
N ARG A 92 11.88 -9.49 7.71
CA ARG A 92 11.48 -10.17 8.93
C ARG A 92 11.69 -9.36 10.20
N GLY A 93 12.64 -8.48 10.26
CA GLY A 93 13.00 -7.76 11.48
C GLY A 93 13.22 -8.67 12.71
N LYS A 94 14.15 -8.30 13.52
CA LYS A 94 14.38 -8.97 14.81
C LYS A 94 13.88 -8.08 15.94
N MET A 95 13.17 -8.66 16.89
CA MET A 95 12.95 -8.00 18.17
C MET A 95 14.22 -8.15 18.99
N THR A 96 14.86 -7.05 19.32
CA THR A 96 15.98 -7.06 20.29
C THR A 96 15.44 -6.71 21.67
N PRO A 97 15.82 -7.43 22.74
CA PRO A 97 15.42 -7.02 24.08
C PRO A 97 16.03 -5.67 24.51
N PRO A 98 15.28 -4.78 25.13
CA PRO A 98 13.85 -4.84 25.36
C PRO A 98 13.10 -4.65 24.04
N GLU A 99 12.20 -5.52 23.75
CA GLU A 99 11.35 -5.74 22.58
C GLU A 99 11.10 -4.51 21.69
N THR A 100 12.11 -4.10 20.95
CA THR A 100 12.06 -2.95 20.06
C THR A 100 12.09 -3.46 18.63
N PRO A 101 11.10 -3.17 17.79
CA PRO A 101 11.14 -3.49 16.37
C PRO A 101 12.38 -2.89 15.71
N GLN A 102 12.86 -3.55 14.68
CA GLN A 102 14.02 -3.06 13.94
C GLN A 102 13.67 -1.76 13.21
N GLN A 103 14.60 -0.81 13.21
CA GLN A 103 14.35 0.55 12.76
C GLN A 103 15.20 0.92 11.54
N ASP A 104 14.76 1.97 10.84
CA ASP A 104 15.53 2.72 9.84
C ASP A 104 15.93 1.92 8.58
N MET A 105 15.15 0.91 8.21
CA MET A 105 15.33 0.22 6.93
C MET A 105 14.76 1.02 5.77
N PHE A 106 15.22 0.70 4.56
CA PHE A 106 14.64 1.34 3.38
C PHE A 106 14.71 0.49 2.10
N ILE A 107 13.74 0.72 1.24
CA ILE A 107 13.75 0.39 -0.18
C ILE A 107 13.44 1.69 -0.91
N ARG A 108 14.37 2.20 -1.70
CA ARG A 108 14.18 3.49 -2.36
C ARG A 108 14.87 3.59 -3.70
N GLY A 109 14.59 4.67 -4.42
CA GLY A 109 15.19 4.98 -5.72
C GLY A 109 14.11 5.15 -6.78
N ASN A 110 14.45 5.01 -8.05
CA ASN A 110 13.52 5.10 -9.17
C ASN A 110 13.33 3.74 -9.87
N GLY A 111 13.39 2.67 -9.10
CA GLY A 111 13.29 1.29 -9.58
C GLY A 111 11.89 0.69 -9.47
N LYS A 112 11.85 -0.60 -9.75
CA LYS A 112 10.63 -1.40 -9.76
C LYS A 112 10.80 -2.70 -8.98
N VAL A 113 9.83 -3.04 -8.16
CA VAL A 113 9.65 -4.36 -7.56
C VAL A 113 8.44 -5.01 -8.22
N ASN A 114 8.68 -6.06 -9.02
CA ASN A 114 7.69 -6.70 -9.86
C ASN A 114 7.46 -8.16 -9.41
N ALA A 115 6.37 -8.40 -8.73
CA ALA A 115 5.98 -9.76 -8.32
C ALA A 115 5.60 -10.65 -9.51
N ASN A 116 5.39 -10.06 -10.71
CA ASN A 116 5.13 -10.77 -11.97
C ASN A 116 3.98 -11.79 -11.88
N PHE A 117 3.02 -11.55 -10.98
CA PHE A 117 1.95 -12.46 -10.59
C PHE A 117 2.46 -13.86 -10.14
N LYS A 118 3.70 -13.91 -9.65
CA LYS A 118 4.35 -15.11 -9.08
C LYS A 118 4.47 -15.05 -7.57
N ALA A 119 3.96 -13.99 -6.95
CA ALA A 119 3.85 -13.85 -5.51
C ALA A 119 2.46 -13.37 -5.12
N ASP A 120 2.00 -13.79 -3.94
CA ASP A 120 0.79 -13.22 -3.34
C ASP A 120 1.06 -11.77 -2.95
N ASP A 121 2.09 -11.49 -2.17
CA ASP A 121 2.49 -10.15 -1.78
C ASP A 121 3.78 -9.72 -2.48
N CYS A 122 3.85 -8.44 -2.85
CA CYS A 122 5.08 -7.90 -3.46
C CYS A 122 6.13 -7.60 -2.40
N ILE A 123 5.79 -6.81 -1.37
CA ILE A 123 6.66 -6.47 -0.24
C ILE A 123 5.89 -6.76 1.04
N ALA A 124 6.41 -7.67 1.86
CA ALA A 124 5.85 -8.03 3.15
C ALA A 124 6.83 -7.68 4.28
N LEU A 125 6.29 -7.05 5.32
CA LEU A 125 7.05 -6.51 6.44
C LEU A 125 6.52 -7.11 7.74
N ALA A 126 7.43 -7.56 8.61
CA ALA A 126 7.07 -7.96 9.96
C ALA A 126 8.08 -7.42 10.97
N ARG A 127 7.60 -6.98 12.11
CA ARG A 127 8.43 -6.44 13.21
C ARG A 127 9.29 -5.24 12.79
N GLN A 128 8.73 -4.36 11.96
CA GLN A 128 9.42 -3.19 11.45
C GLN A 128 8.90 -1.93 12.12
N LYS A 129 9.80 -0.95 12.29
CA LYS A 129 9.47 0.40 12.71
C LYS A 129 10.28 1.41 11.88
N CYS A 130 9.66 2.52 11.50
CA CYS A 130 10.31 3.59 10.73
C CYS A 130 10.91 3.11 9.40
N THR A 131 10.35 2.08 8.78
CA THR A 131 10.82 1.62 7.47
C THR A 131 10.34 2.55 6.36
N LEU A 132 11.25 2.97 5.50
CA LEU A 132 10.98 3.86 4.38
C LEU A 132 10.88 3.08 3.08
N ILE A 133 9.75 3.21 2.38
CA ILE A 133 9.58 2.79 0.99
C ILE A 133 9.34 4.06 0.17
N ASP A 134 10.28 4.42 -0.70
CA ASP A 134 10.29 5.73 -1.34
C ASP A 134 10.65 5.67 -2.82
N HIS A 135 9.82 6.29 -3.65
CA HIS A 135 10.06 6.54 -5.06
C HIS A 135 10.32 5.26 -5.87
N ILE A 136 9.51 4.23 -5.64
CA ILE A 136 9.57 2.97 -6.39
C ILE A 136 8.22 2.59 -6.97
N SER A 137 8.25 1.73 -8.00
CA SER A 137 7.07 1.08 -8.56
C SER A 137 6.93 -0.33 -8.02
N ILE A 138 5.75 -0.69 -7.49
CA ILE A 138 5.41 -1.98 -6.89
C ILE A 138 4.31 -2.61 -7.74
N GLN A 139 4.59 -3.74 -8.40
CA GLN A 139 3.73 -4.20 -9.48
C GLN A 139 3.42 -5.70 -9.46
N ASN A 140 2.25 -6.04 -10.05
CA ASN A 140 1.87 -7.38 -10.47
C ASN A 140 1.83 -8.41 -9.32
N PHE A 141 1.29 -8.02 -8.18
CA PHE A 141 1.01 -8.89 -7.03
C PHE A 141 -0.43 -9.46 -7.12
N GLN A 142 -0.72 -10.53 -6.37
CA GLN A 142 -2.05 -11.14 -6.36
C GLN A 142 -2.88 -10.75 -5.12
N ARG A 143 -2.23 -10.42 -3.99
CA ARG A 143 -2.88 -10.09 -2.72
C ARG A 143 -2.50 -8.70 -2.20
N TYR A 144 -1.25 -8.45 -1.82
CA TYR A 144 -0.83 -7.17 -1.26
C TYR A 144 0.34 -6.56 -2.03
N GLY A 145 0.24 -5.28 -2.37
CA GLY A 145 1.38 -4.51 -2.86
C GLY A 145 2.39 -4.31 -1.74
N ILE A 146 1.94 -3.73 -0.64
CA ILE A 146 2.67 -3.62 0.62
C ILE A 146 1.83 -4.26 1.73
N CYS A 147 2.41 -5.21 2.44
CA CYS A 147 1.81 -5.89 3.57
C CYS A 147 2.58 -5.55 4.85
N GLY A 148 1.96 -4.80 5.77
CA GLY A 148 2.58 -4.39 7.04
C GLY A 148 2.61 -5.49 8.10
N LYS A 149 2.08 -6.67 7.80
CA LYS A 149 2.07 -7.83 8.71
C LYS A 149 2.07 -9.13 7.94
N PHE A 150 2.92 -10.04 8.32
CA PHE A 150 2.78 -11.46 7.94
C PHE A 150 3.17 -12.38 9.09
N GLU A 151 2.72 -13.62 8.98
CA GLU A 151 3.04 -14.65 9.96
C GLU A 151 3.88 -15.75 9.28
N ASP A 152 5.00 -16.08 9.90
CA ASP A 152 5.85 -17.20 9.51
C ASP A 152 6.21 -17.97 10.78
N ALA A 153 5.94 -19.27 10.78
CA ALA A 153 6.21 -20.15 11.91
C ALA A 153 7.69 -20.17 12.31
N SER A 154 8.60 -19.90 11.36
CA SER A 154 10.05 -19.85 11.61
C SER A 154 10.49 -18.62 12.40
N MET A 155 9.67 -17.56 12.45
CA MET A 155 9.98 -16.34 13.20
C MET A 155 9.79 -16.48 14.71
N GLY A 156 9.25 -17.60 15.16
CA GLY A 156 8.93 -17.85 16.56
C GLY A 156 7.72 -17.02 17.04
N LYS A 157 7.04 -17.52 18.04
CA LYS A 157 6.10 -16.70 18.82
C LYS A 157 6.90 -16.09 19.96
N GLU A 158 6.87 -14.78 20.08
CA GLU A 158 7.37 -14.17 21.30
C GLU A 158 6.40 -14.44 22.45
N ASP A 159 6.94 -14.62 23.65
CA ASP A 159 6.23 -15.05 24.83
C ASP A 159 4.91 -14.27 25.05
N GLY A 160 3.79 -14.94 24.79
CA GLY A 160 2.46 -14.54 25.25
C GLY A 160 1.77 -13.42 24.49
N GLN A 161 2.33 -12.81 23.45
CA GLN A 161 1.71 -11.72 22.71
C GLN A 161 1.27 -12.14 21.30
N THR A 162 -0.01 -11.97 21.02
CA THR A 162 -0.64 -12.30 19.72
C THR A 162 -0.39 -11.26 18.62
N GLU A 163 0.31 -10.14 18.89
CA GLU A 163 0.46 -9.00 18.00
C GLU A 163 1.88 -8.72 17.49
N VAL A 164 2.80 -9.63 17.70
CA VAL A 164 4.24 -9.38 17.59
C VAL A 164 4.76 -9.18 16.16
N ASN A 165 3.99 -9.54 15.15
CA ASN A 165 4.42 -9.43 13.74
C ASN A 165 3.96 -8.16 13.04
N LEU A 166 3.39 -7.21 13.77
CA LEU A 166 2.97 -5.92 13.21
C LEU A 166 4.18 -5.04 12.86
N SER A 167 4.06 -4.32 11.76
CA SER A 167 4.97 -3.22 11.44
C SER A 167 4.21 -1.91 11.57
N TYR A 168 4.82 -0.89 12.16
CA TYR A 168 4.22 0.40 12.40
C TYR A 168 5.23 1.54 12.19
N GLU A 169 4.73 2.78 12.15
CA GLU A 169 5.51 3.95 11.78
C GLU A 169 6.22 3.77 10.42
N LEU A 170 5.55 3.02 9.49
CA LEU A 170 6.01 2.89 8.13
C LEU A 170 5.87 4.23 7.41
N MET A 171 6.82 4.54 6.55
CA MET A 171 6.78 5.70 5.67
C MET A 171 6.79 5.21 4.22
N VAL A 172 5.66 5.35 3.54
CA VAL A 172 5.54 5.01 2.10
C VAL A 172 5.21 6.28 1.36
N ARG A 173 6.05 6.64 0.39
CA ARG A 173 5.84 7.89 -0.35
C ARG A 173 6.38 7.85 -1.78
N ASN A 174 5.83 8.71 -2.63
CA ASN A 174 6.23 8.84 -4.03
C ASN A 174 6.20 7.51 -4.81
N CYS A 175 5.30 6.59 -4.44
CA CYS A 175 5.25 5.26 -5.02
C CYS A 175 4.15 5.13 -6.07
N LEU A 176 4.36 4.19 -7.01
CA LEU A 176 3.32 3.67 -7.88
C LEU A 176 3.05 2.22 -7.48
N ILE A 177 1.82 1.92 -7.08
CA ILE A 177 1.40 0.56 -6.69
C ILE A 177 0.33 0.10 -7.67
N GLU A 178 0.59 -0.99 -8.39
CA GLU A 178 -0.29 -1.44 -9.46
C GLU A 178 -0.43 -2.96 -9.49
N SER A 179 -1.65 -3.45 -9.74
CA SER A 179 -1.88 -4.87 -9.96
C SER A 179 -2.89 -5.10 -11.09
N SER A 180 -3.77 -6.09 -10.94
CA SER A 180 -4.88 -6.36 -11.86
C SER A 180 -6.16 -6.58 -11.08
N LEU A 181 -7.27 -6.04 -11.58
CA LEU A 181 -8.62 -6.29 -11.06
C LEU A 181 -9.07 -7.75 -11.22
N ASP A 182 -8.36 -8.57 -12.00
CA ASP A 182 -8.59 -10.00 -12.09
C ASP A 182 -8.34 -10.75 -10.78
N TYR A 183 -7.56 -10.12 -9.86
CA TYR A 183 -7.30 -10.67 -8.54
C TYR A 183 -8.28 -10.10 -7.51
N PRO A 184 -9.31 -10.87 -7.07
CA PRO A 184 -10.40 -10.35 -6.23
C PRO A 184 -9.96 -9.92 -4.83
N ASN A 185 -8.79 -10.36 -4.39
CA ASN A 185 -8.22 -10.03 -3.07
C ASN A 185 -7.07 -9.03 -3.16
N ALA A 186 -6.82 -8.42 -4.34
CA ALA A 186 -5.72 -7.47 -4.48
C ALA A 186 -5.98 -6.19 -3.68
N VAL A 187 -5.05 -5.86 -2.80
CA VAL A 187 -5.02 -4.68 -1.94
C VAL A 187 -3.73 -3.92 -2.19
N GLY A 188 -3.79 -2.63 -2.45
CA GLY A 188 -2.59 -1.82 -2.67
C GLY A 188 -1.71 -1.79 -1.43
N ILE A 189 -2.26 -1.31 -0.30
CA ILE A 189 -1.56 -1.22 0.98
C ILE A 189 -2.41 -1.87 2.08
N TYR A 190 -1.84 -2.87 2.73
CA TYR A 190 -2.36 -3.44 3.97
C TYR A 190 -1.63 -2.79 5.15
N ASP A 191 -2.25 -1.77 5.71
CA ASP A 191 -1.75 -0.99 6.84
C ASP A 191 -2.02 -1.70 8.17
N THR A 192 -1.09 -1.58 9.10
CA THR A 192 -1.19 -2.14 10.45
C THR A 192 -1.29 -1.08 11.54
N GLY A 193 -1.28 0.19 11.18
CA GLY A 193 -1.47 1.34 12.07
C GLY A 193 -0.23 2.20 12.27
N ASP A 194 -0.42 3.38 12.84
CA ASP A 194 0.62 4.35 13.21
C ASP A 194 1.62 4.69 12.10
N SER A 195 1.16 4.73 10.85
CA SER A 195 2.02 4.86 9.67
C SER A 195 1.68 6.09 8.83
N MET A 196 2.58 6.49 7.95
CA MET A 196 2.43 7.63 7.06
C MET A 196 2.58 7.20 5.60
N TYR A 197 1.56 7.48 4.81
CA TYR A 197 1.49 7.20 3.39
C TYR A 197 1.24 8.48 2.64
N SER A 198 2.12 8.85 1.71
CA SER A 198 1.95 10.11 0.97
C SER A 198 2.34 10.01 -0.51
N ASP A 199 1.81 10.93 -1.31
CA ASP A 199 2.23 11.16 -2.70
C ASP A 199 2.29 9.86 -3.52
N THR A 200 1.33 8.98 -3.32
CA THR A 200 1.34 7.62 -3.87
C THR A 200 0.13 7.40 -4.78
N ILE A 201 0.40 6.78 -5.92
CA ILE A 201 -0.62 6.38 -6.89
C ILE A 201 -0.88 4.89 -6.74
N ILE A 202 -2.16 4.50 -6.65
CA ILE A 202 -2.58 3.09 -6.51
C ILE A 202 -3.54 2.75 -7.65
N LEU A 203 -3.16 1.78 -8.48
CA LEU A 203 -3.87 1.45 -9.71
C LEU A 203 -4.36 0.01 -9.73
N ASN A 204 -5.58 -0.19 -10.26
CA ASN A 204 -6.11 -1.49 -10.68
C ASN A 204 -6.08 -2.56 -9.57
N VAL A 205 -6.45 -2.19 -8.36
CA VAL A 205 -6.60 -3.11 -7.22
C VAL A 205 -8.04 -3.10 -6.69
N LYS A 206 -8.53 -4.22 -6.17
CA LYS A 206 -9.87 -4.31 -5.60
C LYS A 206 -10.06 -3.45 -4.36
N THR A 207 -9.03 -3.32 -3.54
CA THR A 207 -9.01 -2.41 -2.40
C THR A 207 -7.74 -1.58 -2.44
N ALA A 208 -7.85 -0.26 -2.52
CA ALA A 208 -6.64 0.55 -2.54
C ALA A 208 -5.94 0.53 -1.18
N LEU A 209 -6.69 0.75 -0.11
CA LEU A 209 -6.17 0.86 1.24
C LEU A 209 -6.95 -0.02 2.21
N SER A 210 -6.27 -0.82 3.01
CA SER A 210 -6.84 -1.56 4.13
C SER A 210 -6.27 -1.00 5.43
N CYS A 211 -7.02 -0.11 6.09
CA CYS A 211 -6.53 0.79 7.14
C CYS A 211 -6.80 0.23 8.53
N ASN A 212 -5.78 0.13 9.39
CA ASN A 212 -5.90 -0.41 10.74
C ASN A 212 -5.84 0.64 11.87
N GLY A 213 -5.95 1.93 11.53
CA GLY A 213 -6.08 3.02 12.51
C GLY A 213 -4.79 3.78 12.79
N SER A 214 -4.96 4.98 13.34
CA SER A 214 -3.92 5.97 13.66
C SER A 214 -2.98 6.37 12.52
N SER A 215 -3.20 5.85 11.32
CA SER A 215 -2.39 6.14 10.13
C SER A 215 -2.87 7.38 9.38
N VAL A 216 -1.94 8.02 8.69
CA VAL A 216 -2.18 9.19 7.85
C VAL A 216 -1.97 8.84 6.39
N PHE A 217 -2.98 9.12 5.57
CA PHE A 217 -2.96 8.99 4.11
C PHE A 217 -3.09 10.39 3.51
N HIS A 218 -2.02 10.88 2.89
CA HIS A 218 -1.95 12.21 2.31
C HIS A 218 -1.64 12.14 0.82
N ASN A 219 -2.39 12.89 0.00
CA ASN A 219 -2.20 12.96 -1.44
C ASN A 219 -2.11 11.56 -2.09
N ILE A 220 -3.08 10.70 -1.74
CA ILE A 220 -3.22 9.38 -2.38
C ILE A 220 -4.13 9.51 -3.58
N HIS A 221 -3.64 9.16 -4.76
CA HIS A 221 -4.45 9.02 -5.95
C HIS A 221 -4.72 7.53 -6.20
N ALA A 222 -5.96 7.10 -6.02
CA ALA A 222 -6.36 5.73 -6.30
C ALA A 222 -7.27 5.68 -7.51
N TRP A 223 -6.94 4.81 -8.47
CA TRP A 223 -7.64 4.71 -9.74
C TRP A 223 -7.85 3.26 -10.17
N CYS A 224 -9.10 2.89 -10.46
CA CYS A 224 -9.49 1.55 -10.92
C CYS A 224 -9.77 1.45 -12.41
N PHE A 225 -9.44 2.45 -13.19
CA PHE A 225 -9.76 2.48 -14.61
C PHE A 225 -8.50 2.36 -15.47
N ASP A 226 -8.45 1.34 -16.33
CA ASP A 226 -7.51 1.29 -17.44
C ASP A 226 -8.25 1.73 -18.72
N PHE A 227 -7.66 2.59 -19.53
CA PHE A 227 -8.21 3.00 -20.83
C PHE A 227 -8.54 1.79 -21.73
N ASN A 228 -7.88 0.67 -21.55
CA ASN A 228 -8.20 -0.59 -22.22
C ASN A 228 -9.52 -1.23 -21.75
N TYR A 229 -10.14 -0.75 -20.68
CA TYR A 229 -11.44 -1.23 -20.19
C TYR A 229 -12.63 -0.50 -20.83
N SER A 230 -12.41 0.68 -21.42
CA SER A 230 -13.49 1.56 -21.90
C SER A 230 -14.48 0.89 -22.85
N ASP A 231 -14.03 -0.05 -23.65
CA ASP A 231 -14.84 -0.72 -24.69
C ASP A 231 -15.20 -2.19 -24.36
N ASN A 232 -14.90 -2.65 -23.13
CA ASN A 232 -15.08 -4.05 -22.77
C ASN A 232 -15.95 -4.22 -21.51
N ASP A 233 -17.23 -4.54 -21.69
CA ASP A 233 -18.19 -4.71 -20.60
C ASP A 233 -17.79 -5.79 -19.58
N THR A 234 -17.08 -6.84 -20.01
CA THR A 234 -16.57 -7.87 -19.12
C THR A 234 -15.52 -7.28 -18.17
N LYS A 235 -14.64 -6.41 -18.67
CA LYS A 235 -13.64 -5.75 -17.84
C LYS A 235 -14.25 -4.66 -16.95
N LYS A 236 -15.26 -3.94 -17.43
CA LYS A 236 -16.03 -3.00 -16.59
C LYS A 236 -16.68 -3.70 -15.40
N ALA A 237 -17.14 -4.93 -15.57
CA ALA A 237 -17.72 -5.73 -14.48
C ALA A 237 -16.71 -5.97 -13.34
N LEU A 238 -15.41 -5.92 -13.61
CA LEU A 238 -14.38 -6.04 -12.58
C LEU A 238 -14.35 -4.83 -11.61
N LEU A 239 -15.00 -3.71 -11.95
CA LEU A 239 -15.14 -2.57 -11.04
C LEU A 239 -16.11 -2.85 -9.89
N GLN A 240 -16.95 -3.88 -10.01
CA GLN A 240 -17.80 -4.30 -8.92
C GLN A 240 -16.96 -4.72 -7.71
N ASP A 241 -17.43 -4.34 -6.51
CA ASP A 241 -16.80 -4.60 -5.21
C ASP A 241 -15.41 -3.95 -5.00
N THR A 242 -15.04 -2.98 -5.85
CA THR A 242 -13.86 -2.17 -5.58
C THR A 242 -14.10 -1.20 -4.42
N VAL A 243 -13.10 -1.04 -3.57
CA VAL A 243 -13.14 -0.20 -2.36
C VAL A 243 -11.90 0.69 -2.31
N PHE A 244 -12.07 2.00 -2.16
CA PHE A 244 -10.92 2.88 -1.95
C PHE A 244 -10.25 2.62 -0.61
N ALA A 245 -11.00 2.74 0.49
CA ALA A 245 -10.45 2.51 1.82
C ALA A 245 -11.37 1.61 2.65
N ARG A 246 -10.84 0.46 3.05
CA ARG A 246 -11.48 -0.44 4.02
C ARG A 246 -10.97 -0.11 5.41
N ILE A 247 -11.86 0.39 6.26
CA ILE A 247 -11.53 0.88 7.60
C ILE A 247 -11.71 -0.25 8.62
N ARG A 248 -10.61 -0.60 9.29
CA ARG A 248 -10.55 -1.68 10.29
C ARG A 248 -10.07 -1.19 11.65
N GLY A 249 -9.68 0.07 11.76
CA GLY A 249 -9.18 0.67 12.98
C GLY A 249 -9.60 2.13 13.13
N ASN A 250 -9.36 2.70 14.30
CA ASN A 250 -9.81 4.04 14.68
C ASN A 250 -8.76 5.12 14.36
N ALA A 251 -9.20 6.39 14.35
CA ALA A 251 -8.37 7.58 14.21
C ALA A 251 -7.57 7.72 12.89
N THR A 252 -7.97 7.00 11.84
CA THR A 252 -7.36 7.13 10.50
C THR A 252 -7.66 8.50 9.90
N ARG A 253 -6.68 9.09 9.23
CA ARG A 253 -6.77 10.41 8.61
C ARG A 253 -6.47 10.32 7.12
N PHE A 254 -7.32 10.98 6.33
CA PHE A 254 -7.16 11.14 4.88
C PHE A 254 -7.13 12.63 4.56
N SER A 255 -6.13 13.07 3.81
CA SER A 255 -6.05 14.45 3.33
C SER A 255 -5.60 14.51 1.89
N ASP A 256 -6.21 15.42 1.12
CA ASP A 256 -5.87 15.70 -0.26
C ASP A 256 -5.93 14.46 -1.18
N CYS A 257 -6.79 13.48 -0.85
CA CYS A 257 -6.91 12.25 -1.61
C CYS A 257 -7.82 12.43 -2.83
N TYR A 258 -7.44 11.77 -3.93
CA TYR A 258 -8.22 11.70 -5.16
C TYR A 258 -8.63 10.25 -5.45
N ILE A 259 -9.93 10.02 -5.52
CA ILE A 259 -10.52 8.71 -5.79
C ILE A 259 -11.17 8.73 -7.17
N ASP A 260 -10.77 7.79 -8.02
CA ASP A 260 -11.26 7.68 -9.38
C ASP A 260 -11.74 6.26 -9.67
N CYS A 261 -13.02 6.16 -10.07
CA CYS A 261 -13.65 4.92 -10.51
C CYS A 261 -13.62 3.74 -9.52
N TYR A 262 -13.73 4.00 -8.22
CA TYR A 262 -14.02 2.96 -7.21
C TYR A 262 -15.52 2.87 -6.94
N GLN A 263 -16.06 1.66 -6.78
CA GLN A 263 -17.48 1.49 -6.45
C GLN A 263 -17.80 1.99 -5.04
N LYS A 264 -16.92 1.73 -4.09
CA LYS A 264 -17.10 2.12 -2.68
C LYS A 264 -15.94 3.01 -2.25
N GLY A 265 -16.25 4.12 -1.59
CA GLY A 265 -15.24 5.00 -1.03
C GLY A 265 -14.69 4.45 0.28
N PHE A 266 -15.36 4.74 1.38
CA PHE A 266 -14.92 4.40 2.73
C PHE A 266 -15.83 3.33 3.33
N GLN A 267 -15.43 2.08 3.20
CA GLN A 267 -16.16 0.94 3.76
C GLN A 267 -15.64 0.61 5.16
N PHE A 268 -16.53 0.53 6.12
CA PHE A 268 -16.20 0.15 7.49
C PHE A 268 -16.40 -1.35 7.71
N ASP A 269 -15.42 -2.01 8.33
CA ASP A 269 -15.63 -3.33 8.91
C ASP A 269 -16.48 -3.23 10.21
N SER A 270 -16.83 -4.37 10.79
CA SER A 270 -17.57 -4.38 12.05
C SER A 270 -16.76 -3.70 13.15
N GLY A 271 -17.30 -2.63 13.73
CA GLY A 271 -16.66 -1.87 14.82
C GLY A 271 -17.10 -0.42 14.88
N GLN A 272 -16.60 0.28 15.90
CA GLN A 272 -16.78 1.72 16.07
C GLN A 272 -15.50 2.42 15.64
N TYR A 273 -15.50 3.05 14.46
CA TYR A 273 -14.32 3.72 13.94
C TYR A 273 -14.61 5.20 13.70
N LEU A 274 -13.62 6.05 13.97
CA LEU A 274 -13.62 7.47 13.65
C LEU A 274 -12.57 7.73 12.57
N ILE A 275 -12.99 8.33 11.47
CA ILE A 275 -12.08 8.80 10.44
C ILE A 275 -12.19 10.31 10.24
N TYR A 276 -11.10 10.92 9.82
CA TYR A 276 -11.01 12.32 9.44
C TYR A 276 -10.65 12.42 7.97
N ILE A 277 -11.46 13.15 7.22
CA ILE A 277 -11.25 13.33 5.77
C ILE A 277 -11.20 14.83 5.50
N THR A 278 -10.17 15.27 4.79
CA THR A 278 -10.00 16.68 4.40
C THR A 278 -9.60 16.77 2.94
N ASN A 279 -10.21 17.67 2.18
CA ASN A 279 -9.91 17.92 0.76
C ASN A 279 -10.01 16.65 -0.10
N LEU A 280 -11.11 15.91 0.04
CA LEU A 280 -11.36 14.73 -0.77
C LEU A 280 -11.86 15.14 -2.16
N LYS A 281 -11.28 14.56 -3.21
CA LYS A 281 -11.85 14.57 -4.54
C LYS A 281 -12.31 13.18 -4.94
N TRP A 282 -13.55 13.06 -5.33
CA TRP A 282 -14.16 11.82 -5.82
C TRP A 282 -14.68 12.01 -7.24
N TYR A 283 -14.36 11.07 -8.12
CA TYR A 283 -14.81 11.12 -9.50
C TYR A 283 -15.18 9.72 -10.02
N ILE A 284 -16.25 9.66 -10.80
CA ILE A 284 -16.63 8.49 -11.59
C ILE A 284 -16.73 8.89 -13.07
N ALA A 285 -15.89 8.28 -13.89
CA ALA A 285 -15.93 8.48 -15.34
C ALA A 285 -17.12 7.72 -15.95
N PRO A 286 -18.16 8.40 -16.47
CA PRO A 286 -19.38 7.71 -16.92
C PRO A 286 -19.14 6.68 -18.02
N ASN A 287 -18.23 6.96 -18.95
CA ASN A 287 -17.91 6.09 -20.09
C ASN A 287 -17.16 4.81 -19.67
N ALA A 288 -16.50 4.85 -18.52
CA ALA A 288 -15.75 3.74 -17.97
C ALA A 288 -16.60 2.86 -17.03
N TRP A 289 -17.76 3.35 -16.62
CA TRP A 289 -18.57 2.74 -15.58
C TRP A 289 -19.54 1.68 -16.13
N PRO A 290 -19.71 0.54 -15.46
CA PRO A 290 -20.67 -0.50 -15.88
C PRO A 290 -22.10 0.01 -15.83
N THR A 291 -22.89 -0.34 -16.83
CA THR A 291 -24.34 -0.03 -16.83
C THR A 291 -25.02 -0.69 -15.64
N GLY A 292 -25.79 0.10 -14.87
CA GLY A 292 -26.56 -0.39 -13.72
C GLY A 292 -25.76 -0.57 -12.42
N LEU A 293 -24.44 -0.36 -12.44
CA LEU A 293 -23.63 -0.36 -11.20
C LEU A 293 -23.71 1.03 -10.55
N THR A 294 -24.10 1.07 -9.27
CA THR A 294 -24.10 2.29 -8.47
C THR A 294 -22.83 2.35 -7.62
N ALA A 295 -22.18 3.51 -7.61
CA ALA A 295 -21.05 3.80 -6.72
C ALA A 295 -21.54 4.55 -5.47
N TYR A 296 -20.90 4.30 -4.33
CA TYR A 296 -21.25 4.89 -3.04
C TYR A 296 -20.00 5.50 -2.39
N VAL A 297 -20.04 6.77 -2.03
CA VAL A 297 -18.94 7.42 -1.30
C VAL A 297 -18.77 6.77 0.08
N PHE A 298 -19.90 6.58 0.77
CA PHE A 298 -19.98 5.90 2.07
C PHE A 298 -21.04 4.80 1.98
N PRO A 299 -20.66 3.57 1.61
CA PRO A 299 -21.58 2.45 1.62
C PRO A 299 -22.10 2.18 3.04
N ALA A 300 -23.21 1.44 3.14
CA ALA A 300 -23.80 1.06 4.40
C ALA A 300 -22.77 0.50 5.39
N ASN A 301 -22.84 0.96 6.61
CA ASN A 301 -22.07 0.39 7.70
C ASN A 301 -22.90 -0.69 8.39
N PRO A 302 -22.55 -1.98 8.28
CA PRO A 302 -23.32 -3.08 8.86
C PRO A 302 -23.53 -2.97 10.36
N ALA A 303 -22.66 -2.24 11.06
CA ALA A 303 -22.72 -2.06 12.51
C ALA A 303 -23.42 -0.76 12.96
N GLY A 304 -23.79 0.16 12.05
CA GLY A 304 -24.49 1.41 12.35
C GLY A 304 -23.74 2.38 13.26
N GLN A 305 -22.39 2.26 13.37
CA GLN A 305 -21.63 2.96 14.41
C GLN A 305 -20.38 3.69 13.87
N ALA A 306 -20.22 3.82 12.56
CA ALA A 306 -19.13 4.59 12.01
C ALA A 306 -19.33 6.08 12.30
N MET A 307 -18.25 6.73 12.68
CA MET A 307 -18.17 8.18 12.82
C MET A 307 -17.19 8.71 11.82
N TYR A 308 -17.59 9.70 11.03
CA TYR A 308 -16.66 10.38 10.15
C TYR A 308 -16.83 11.89 10.24
N LYS A 309 -15.71 12.59 10.15
CA LYS A 309 -15.67 14.04 10.03
C LYS A 309 -15.04 14.37 8.68
N VAL A 310 -15.80 15.00 7.82
CA VAL A 310 -15.39 15.35 6.46
C VAL A 310 -15.35 16.86 6.30
N PHE A 311 -14.23 17.36 5.79
CA PHE A 311 -14.01 18.79 5.55
C PHE A 311 -13.56 18.97 4.08
N ASN A 312 -14.22 19.88 3.36
CA ASN A 312 -13.90 20.24 1.97
C ASN A 312 -13.82 19.01 1.05
N ALA A 313 -14.94 18.42 0.71
CA ALA A 313 -14.98 17.34 -0.27
C ALA A 313 -15.64 17.84 -1.57
N ASP A 314 -15.01 17.54 -2.71
CA ASP A 314 -15.58 17.71 -4.04
C ASP A 314 -15.98 16.31 -4.55
N ILE A 315 -17.29 16.05 -4.58
CA ILE A 315 -17.87 14.78 -4.99
C ILE A 315 -18.58 14.99 -6.31
N ASN A 316 -17.86 14.76 -7.39
CA ASN A 316 -18.36 14.91 -8.75
C ASN A 316 -18.70 13.52 -9.32
N GLY A 317 -19.91 13.06 -8.99
CA GLY A 317 -20.46 11.82 -9.53
C GLY A 317 -21.35 12.07 -10.73
N SER A 318 -21.39 11.12 -11.64
CA SER A 318 -22.49 10.99 -12.60
C SER A 318 -23.76 10.50 -11.86
N GLY A 319 -24.90 10.41 -12.54
CA GLY A 319 -26.13 9.84 -11.96
C GLY A 319 -26.04 8.40 -11.45
N VAL A 320 -24.86 7.75 -11.57
CA VAL A 320 -24.54 6.42 -11.02
C VAL A 320 -23.87 6.48 -9.65
N THR A 321 -23.54 7.69 -9.15
CA THR A 321 -22.89 7.85 -7.84
C THR A 321 -23.91 8.34 -6.83
N LYS A 322 -23.97 7.66 -5.69
CA LYS A 322 -24.74 8.06 -4.52
C LYS A 322 -23.82 8.37 -3.36
N PHE A 323 -24.30 9.18 -2.44
CA PHE A 323 -23.56 9.48 -1.24
C PHE A 323 -23.51 8.27 -0.30
N SER A 324 -24.65 7.62 -0.11
CA SER A 324 -24.78 6.40 0.70
C SER A 324 -25.88 5.50 0.14
N ASP A 325 -25.85 4.22 0.47
CA ASP A 325 -26.93 3.26 0.27
C ASP A 325 -27.87 3.17 1.47
N GLU A 326 -27.59 3.90 2.56
CA GLU A 326 -28.43 4.04 3.75
C GLU A 326 -29.05 5.43 3.86
N ASP A 327 -30.14 5.51 4.64
CA ASP A 327 -30.77 6.75 5.04
C ASP A 327 -29.86 7.52 6.02
N LEU A 328 -29.12 8.50 5.52
CA LEU A 328 -28.18 9.32 6.32
C LEU A 328 -28.86 10.13 7.43
N SER A 329 -30.17 10.35 7.36
CA SER A 329 -30.91 11.03 8.42
C SER A 329 -30.87 10.26 9.75
N LYS A 330 -30.55 8.97 9.70
CA LYS A 330 -30.41 8.09 10.86
C LYS A 330 -28.98 8.04 11.42
N GLN A 331 -28.01 8.60 10.70
CA GLN A 331 -26.60 8.62 11.11
C GLN A 331 -26.28 9.87 11.93
N THR A 332 -26.45 9.82 13.24
CA THR A 332 -26.28 10.98 14.15
C THR A 332 -24.82 11.34 14.45
N ASN A 333 -23.87 10.49 14.06
CA ASN A 333 -22.46 10.60 14.46
C ASN A 333 -21.55 11.13 13.36
N CYS A 334 -22.11 11.57 12.23
CA CYS A 334 -21.34 12.08 11.11
C CYS A 334 -21.38 13.61 11.07
N ARG A 335 -20.28 14.23 10.71
CA ARG A 335 -20.16 15.70 10.55
C ARG A 335 -19.56 16.01 9.21
N TRP A 336 -20.16 16.98 8.53
CA TRP A 336 -19.83 17.35 7.16
C TRP A 336 -19.67 18.87 7.09
N TYR A 337 -18.59 19.34 6.53
CA TYR A 337 -18.29 20.77 6.39
C TYR A 337 -17.73 21.07 5.00
N GLY A 338 -18.31 22.05 4.31
CA GLY A 338 -17.77 22.52 3.03
C GLY A 338 -17.79 21.48 1.91
N ILE A 339 -18.90 20.74 1.76
CA ILE A 339 -18.99 19.70 0.71
C ILE A 339 -19.66 20.28 -0.51
N VAL A 340 -18.98 20.15 -1.64
CA VAL A 340 -19.55 20.40 -2.97
C VAL A 340 -19.89 19.04 -3.59
N HIS A 341 -21.14 18.87 -4.00
CA HIS A 341 -21.60 17.62 -4.62
C HIS A 341 -22.70 17.91 -5.65
N ASN A 342 -22.83 17.00 -6.60
CA ASN A 342 -23.94 16.97 -7.56
C ASN A 342 -24.90 15.81 -7.33
N LEU A 343 -24.87 15.19 -6.14
CA LEU A 343 -25.65 14.01 -5.77
C LEU A 343 -26.99 14.43 -5.17
N SER A 344 -28.08 13.81 -5.65
CA SER A 344 -29.44 14.12 -5.20
C SER A 344 -29.81 13.53 -3.83
N ASP A 345 -29.07 12.52 -3.37
CA ASP A 345 -29.28 11.80 -2.11
C ASP A 345 -28.39 12.28 -0.96
N ALA A 346 -27.53 13.27 -1.21
CA ALA A 346 -26.71 13.84 -0.15
C ALA A 346 -27.52 14.79 0.74
N PRO A 347 -27.20 14.86 2.04
CA PRO A 347 -27.90 15.75 2.97
C PRO A 347 -27.81 17.21 2.54
N SER A 348 -28.95 17.90 2.47
CA SER A 348 -29.01 19.32 2.08
C SER A 348 -28.50 20.29 3.12
N THR A 349 -28.34 19.84 4.36
CA THR A 349 -27.85 20.63 5.50
C THR A 349 -26.65 19.95 6.13
N LEU A 350 -25.50 20.54 5.89
CA LEU A 350 -24.23 20.16 6.48
C LEU A 350 -23.96 21.15 7.62
N GLN A 351 -23.95 20.68 8.83
CA GLN A 351 -23.64 21.47 10.03
C GLN A 351 -22.19 21.35 10.41
#